data_e98252a746632add46eff34cf97faa53
#
_entry.id   e98252a746632add46eff34cf97faa53
#
_cell.length_a   1.000
_cell.length_b   1.000
_cell.length_c   1.000
_cell.angle_alpha   90.00
_cell.angle_beta   90.00
_cell.angle_gamma   90.00
#
_symmetry.space_group_name_H-M   'P 1'
#
loop_
_entity.id
_entity.type
_entity.pdbx_description
1 polymer ?
#
loop_
_entity_poly.entity_id
_entity_poly.type
_entity_poly.pdbx_seq_one_letter_code
_entity_poly.pdbx_strand_id
1 'polypeptide(L)'
;MGLAAVGVEGVLCATGDVRAPGVRPDVTQVFDLDGTRLAALAAAAGLVATVPEAPEAAPRELRPARVAAKQRAGARLCVLNHTSSPAAVGRFVAEAHDAGATLPFVAGVAVYTDERSARVLQAFPGLHLDDAAVEAVLAAPDPVAAGVAAAVEEARALLAIPGVVGVNLSGLASGRGEVAGAEVKAAIAEEVRRAG
;
A
#
# COMPACT_ATOMS: atom_id res chain seq x y z
N MET A 1 4.12 19.34 -16.27
CA MET A 1 5.43 19.96 -16.61
C MET A 1 6.17 20.53 -15.39
N GLY A 2 5.51 21.11 -14.39
CA GLY A 2 6.18 21.69 -13.22
C GLY A 2 7.04 20.73 -12.41
N LEU A 3 6.55 19.51 -12.15
CA LEU A 3 7.31 18.50 -11.37
C LEU A 3 8.61 18.08 -12.06
N ALA A 4 8.58 17.80 -13.35
CA ALA A 4 9.78 17.46 -14.12
C ALA A 4 10.81 18.60 -14.15
N ALA A 5 10.35 19.86 -14.20
CA ALA A 5 11.22 21.03 -14.21
C ALA A 5 12.00 21.23 -12.91
N VAL A 6 11.54 20.68 -11.79
CA VAL A 6 12.23 20.73 -10.48
C VAL A 6 12.93 19.42 -10.12
N GLY A 7 13.16 18.54 -11.10
CA GLY A 7 13.94 17.32 -10.92
C GLY A 7 13.19 16.14 -10.29
N VAL A 8 11.86 16.17 -10.26
CA VAL A 8 11.08 14.99 -9.84
C VAL A 8 11.14 13.95 -10.94
N GLU A 9 11.58 12.75 -10.61
CA GLU A 9 11.73 11.63 -11.56
C GLU A 9 10.48 10.73 -11.65
N GLY A 10 9.73 10.59 -10.56
CA GLY A 10 8.55 9.73 -10.51
C GLY A 10 7.44 10.25 -9.61
N VAL A 11 6.23 9.77 -9.85
CA VAL A 11 5.03 10.18 -9.12
C VAL A 11 4.14 8.98 -8.82
N LEU A 12 3.53 8.98 -7.63
CA LEU A 12 2.45 8.07 -7.29
C LEU A 12 1.12 8.67 -7.75
N CYS A 13 0.49 8.04 -8.73
CA CYS A 13 -0.74 8.50 -9.37
C CYS A 13 -1.97 8.04 -8.59
N ALA A 14 -2.21 8.65 -7.43
CA ALA A 14 -3.37 8.38 -6.58
C ALA A 14 -4.48 9.41 -6.81
N THR A 15 -5.74 8.97 -6.77
CA THR A 15 -6.92 9.85 -6.93
C THR A 15 -7.34 10.55 -5.63
N GLY A 16 -6.74 10.19 -4.50
CA GLY A 16 -7.14 10.68 -3.19
C GLY A 16 -8.41 10.00 -2.65
N ASP A 17 -8.73 10.32 -1.41
CA ASP A 17 -9.87 9.74 -0.72
C ASP A 17 -11.15 10.54 -0.99
N VAL A 18 -12.29 9.81 -0.98
CA VAL A 18 -13.62 10.43 -0.97
C VAL A 18 -13.83 11.07 0.41
N ARG A 19 -13.99 12.38 0.45
CA ARG A 19 -14.27 13.07 1.71
C ARG A 19 -15.68 12.80 2.18
N ALA A 20 -15.85 12.56 3.47
CA ALA A 20 -17.16 12.46 4.07
C ALA A 20 -17.93 13.78 3.91
N PRO A 21 -19.23 13.75 3.55
CA PRO A 21 -20.05 14.93 3.49
C PRO A 21 -19.99 15.72 4.82
N GLY A 22 -19.83 17.04 4.74
CA GLY A 22 -19.85 17.93 5.90
C GLY A 22 -18.50 18.22 6.55
N VAL A 23 -17.42 17.51 6.20
CA VAL A 23 -16.08 17.80 6.73
C VAL A 23 -15.52 19.12 6.17
N ARG A 24 -15.74 19.37 4.91
CA ARG A 24 -15.36 20.60 4.19
C ARG A 24 -16.42 20.89 3.15
N PRO A 25 -17.52 21.59 3.51
CA PRO A 25 -18.63 21.86 2.59
C PRO A 25 -18.24 22.77 1.42
N ASP A 26 -17.16 23.52 1.56
CA ASP A 26 -16.56 24.38 0.55
C ASP A 26 -15.68 23.63 -0.48
N VAL A 27 -15.43 22.33 -0.26
CA VAL A 27 -14.59 21.50 -1.13
C VAL A 27 -15.45 20.46 -1.82
N THR A 28 -15.55 20.56 -3.13
CA THR A 28 -16.21 19.57 -3.98
C THR A 28 -15.21 18.53 -4.47
N GLN A 29 -15.69 17.31 -4.69
CA GLN A 29 -14.90 16.30 -5.39
C GLN A 29 -14.87 16.61 -6.89
N VAL A 30 -13.70 16.39 -7.49
CA VAL A 30 -13.48 16.53 -8.92
C VAL A 30 -13.14 15.13 -9.46
N PHE A 31 -13.90 14.68 -10.46
CA PHE A 31 -13.77 13.35 -11.06
C PHE A 31 -13.14 13.37 -12.47
N ASP A 32 -12.40 14.42 -12.78
CA ASP A 32 -11.81 14.63 -14.12
C ASP A 32 -10.71 13.62 -14.43
N LEU A 33 -9.94 13.21 -13.39
CA LEU A 33 -8.82 12.31 -13.52
C LEU A 33 -8.95 11.14 -12.53
N ASP A 34 -8.73 9.95 -13.03
CA ASP A 34 -8.50 8.76 -12.24
C ASP A 34 -7.01 8.36 -12.27
N GLY A 35 -6.62 7.35 -11.49
CA GLY A 35 -5.24 6.90 -11.44
C GLY A 35 -4.69 6.42 -12.79
N THR A 36 -5.55 5.93 -13.70
CA THR A 36 -5.14 5.50 -15.04
C THR A 36 -4.81 6.69 -15.93
N ARG A 37 -5.67 7.72 -15.91
CA ARG A 37 -5.43 8.97 -16.65
C ARG A 37 -4.24 9.74 -16.10
N LEU A 38 -4.08 9.76 -14.77
CA LEU A 38 -2.90 10.36 -14.14
C LEU A 38 -1.61 9.66 -14.56
N ALA A 39 -1.61 8.32 -14.63
CA ALA A 39 -0.45 7.56 -15.11
C ALA A 39 -0.11 7.91 -16.55
N ALA A 40 -1.11 8.05 -17.43
CA ALA A 40 -0.88 8.45 -18.82
C ALA A 40 -0.28 9.86 -18.92
N LEU A 41 -0.79 10.82 -18.15
CA LEU A 41 -0.26 12.18 -18.11
C LEU A 41 1.16 12.24 -17.54
N ALA A 42 1.44 11.49 -16.48
CA ALA A 42 2.78 11.39 -15.91
C ALA A 42 3.78 10.80 -16.90
N ALA A 43 3.43 9.70 -17.56
CA ALA A 43 4.26 9.06 -18.58
C ALA A 43 4.51 10.00 -19.78
N ALA A 44 3.48 10.71 -20.26
CA ALA A 44 3.60 11.69 -21.34
C ALA A 44 4.49 12.90 -20.93
N ALA A 45 4.57 13.21 -19.64
CA ALA A 45 5.47 14.23 -19.11
C ALA A 45 6.89 13.73 -18.85
N GLY A 46 7.21 12.47 -19.17
CA GLY A 46 8.52 11.87 -18.96
C GLY A 46 8.80 11.41 -17.51
N LEU A 47 7.75 11.36 -16.65
CA LEU A 47 7.87 10.90 -15.27
C LEU A 47 7.63 9.38 -15.17
N VAL A 48 8.28 8.74 -14.23
CA VAL A 48 7.98 7.34 -13.86
C VAL A 48 6.64 7.31 -13.13
N ALA A 49 5.61 6.76 -13.77
CA ALA A 49 4.29 6.63 -13.17
C ALA A 49 4.23 5.37 -12.29
N THR A 50 3.98 5.56 -11.00
CA THR A 50 3.64 4.51 -10.04
C THR A 50 2.16 4.60 -9.72
N VAL A 51 1.47 3.47 -9.59
CA VAL A 51 0.02 3.44 -9.35
C VAL A 51 -0.31 2.64 -8.10
N PRO A 52 -1.29 3.08 -7.29
CA PRO A 52 -1.79 2.28 -6.19
C PRO A 52 -2.83 1.27 -6.68
N GLU A 53 -2.96 0.15 -5.96
CA GLU A 53 -4.12 -0.74 -6.06
C GLU A 53 -4.46 -1.35 -4.71
N ALA A 54 -5.75 -1.65 -4.51
CA ALA A 54 -6.26 -2.27 -3.30
C ALA A 54 -6.84 -3.66 -3.66
N PRO A 55 -6.09 -4.75 -3.48
CA PRO A 55 -6.46 -6.08 -3.98
C PRO A 55 -7.82 -6.58 -3.48
N GLU A 56 -8.17 -6.28 -2.24
CA GLU A 56 -9.39 -6.78 -1.60
C GLU A 56 -10.55 -5.77 -1.60
N ALA A 57 -10.36 -4.56 -2.13
CA ALA A 57 -11.46 -3.60 -2.24
C ALA A 57 -12.43 -3.99 -3.37
N ALA A 58 -13.72 -3.78 -3.12
CA ALA A 58 -14.76 -4.01 -4.13
C ALA A 58 -14.63 -3.03 -5.33
N PRO A 59 -14.98 -3.43 -6.54
CA PRO A 59 -15.25 -4.79 -7.00
C PRO A 59 -13.93 -5.56 -7.23
N ARG A 60 -13.71 -6.65 -6.48
CA ARG A 60 -12.44 -7.40 -6.46
C ARG A 60 -12.06 -7.98 -7.81
N GLU A 61 -13.04 -8.53 -8.51
CA GLU A 61 -12.88 -9.21 -9.80
C GLU A 61 -12.36 -8.29 -10.92
N LEU A 62 -12.53 -6.98 -10.77
CA LEU A 62 -12.05 -6.00 -11.76
C LEU A 62 -10.64 -5.48 -11.46
N ARG A 63 -10.12 -5.69 -10.26
CA ARG A 63 -8.84 -5.12 -9.80
C ARG A 63 -7.64 -5.62 -10.62
N PRO A 64 -7.50 -6.91 -10.92
CA PRO A 64 -6.40 -7.41 -11.75
C PRO A 64 -6.36 -6.77 -13.14
N ALA A 65 -7.49 -6.72 -13.84
CA ALA A 65 -7.59 -6.09 -15.15
C ALA A 65 -7.30 -4.57 -15.12
N ARG A 66 -7.62 -3.90 -14.01
CA ARG A 66 -7.28 -2.48 -13.81
C ARG A 66 -5.77 -2.26 -13.73
N VAL A 67 -4.99 -3.16 -13.11
CA VAL A 67 -3.52 -3.08 -13.10
C VAL A 67 -2.98 -3.13 -14.52
N ALA A 68 -3.45 -4.08 -15.33
CA ALA A 68 -3.07 -4.17 -16.73
C ALA A 68 -3.46 -2.91 -17.54
N ALA A 69 -4.62 -2.31 -17.26
CA ALA A 69 -5.03 -1.05 -17.88
C ALA A 69 -4.11 0.13 -17.47
N LYS A 70 -3.75 0.23 -16.19
CA LYS A 70 -2.82 1.23 -15.68
C LYS A 70 -1.42 1.07 -16.31
N GLN A 71 -0.95 -0.18 -16.47
CA GLN A 71 0.31 -0.46 -17.17
C GLN A 71 0.26 -0.01 -18.64
N ARG A 72 -0.82 -0.30 -19.38
CA ARG A 72 -0.99 0.20 -20.76
C ARG A 72 -1.02 1.73 -20.84
N ALA A 73 -1.48 2.38 -19.78
CA ALA A 73 -1.46 3.84 -19.65
C ALA A 73 -0.07 4.41 -19.29
N GLY A 74 0.94 3.56 -19.06
CA GLY A 74 2.32 3.97 -18.80
C GLY A 74 2.82 3.75 -17.39
N ALA A 75 2.03 3.11 -16.51
CA ALA A 75 2.50 2.75 -15.17
C ALA A 75 3.67 1.74 -15.25
N ARG A 76 4.69 1.96 -14.41
CA ARG A 76 5.90 1.15 -14.32
C ARG A 76 6.01 0.34 -13.04
N LEU A 77 5.24 0.68 -12.02
CA LEU A 77 5.23 0.04 -10.71
C LEU A 77 3.82 0.10 -10.14
N CYS A 78 3.39 -0.94 -9.45
CA CYS A 78 2.15 -0.94 -8.68
C CYS A 78 2.45 -1.09 -7.19
N VAL A 79 1.95 -0.15 -6.38
CA VAL A 79 1.99 -0.24 -4.91
C VAL A 79 0.66 -0.80 -4.45
N LEU A 80 0.70 -1.95 -3.82
CA LEU A 80 -0.48 -2.58 -3.24
C LEU A 80 -0.71 -2.08 -1.82
N ASN A 81 -1.95 -1.78 -1.50
CA ASN A 81 -2.35 -1.62 -0.11
C ASN A 81 -2.22 -2.97 0.61
N HIS A 82 -2.07 -2.93 1.94
CA HIS A 82 -2.05 -4.15 2.74
C HIS A 82 -3.37 -4.93 2.59
N THR A 83 -3.26 -6.23 2.77
CA THR A 83 -4.35 -7.19 2.61
C THR A 83 -4.50 -8.04 3.87
N SER A 84 -5.51 -8.87 3.91
CA SER A 84 -5.76 -9.79 5.02
C SER A 84 -4.66 -10.86 5.19
N SER A 85 -3.87 -11.13 4.15
CA SER A 85 -2.78 -12.12 4.21
C SER A 85 -1.84 -12.04 3.00
N PRO A 86 -0.58 -12.51 3.12
CA PRO A 86 0.31 -12.68 1.97
C PRO A 86 -0.26 -13.56 0.86
N ALA A 87 -1.06 -14.56 1.20
CA ALA A 87 -1.72 -15.42 0.22
C ALA A 87 -2.73 -14.64 -0.65
N ALA A 88 -3.40 -13.62 -0.10
CA ALA A 88 -4.28 -12.74 -0.87
C ALA A 88 -3.49 -11.92 -1.90
N VAL A 89 -2.30 -11.42 -1.52
CA VAL A 89 -1.39 -10.75 -2.46
C VAL A 89 -0.93 -11.70 -3.55
N GLY A 90 -0.52 -12.93 -3.19
CA GLY A 90 -0.06 -13.92 -4.18
C GLY A 90 -1.12 -14.24 -5.23
N ARG A 91 -2.36 -14.46 -4.80
CA ARG A 91 -3.49 -14.66 -5.73
C ARG A 91 -3.69 -13.45 -6.64
N PHE A 92 -3.73 -12.25 -6.06
CA PHE A 92 -3.94 -11.02 -6.81
C PHE A 92 -2.84 -10.78 -7.87
N VAL A 93 -1.56 -11.00 -7.52
CA VAL A 93 -0.43 -10.86 -8.44
C VAL A 93 -0.55 -11.86 -9.60
N ALA A 94 -0.90 -13.12 -9.32
CA ALA A 94 -1.13 -14.13 -10.34
C ALA A 94 -2.29 -13.73 -11.30
N GLU A 95 -3.42 -13.31 -10.75
CA GLU A 95 -4.57 -12.83 -11.53
C GLU A 95 -4.24 -11.58 -12.36
N ALA A 96 -3.40 -10.69 -11.84
CA ALA A 96 -2.94 -9.52 -12.58
C ALA A 96 -2.02 -9.90 -13.75
N HIS A 97 -1.14 -10.90 -13.57
CA HIS A 97 -0.32 -11.46 -14.63
C HIS A 97 -1.19 -12.14 -15.70
N ASP A 98 -2.20 -12.91 -15.32
CA ASP A 98 -3.15 -13.54 -16.24
C ASP A 98 -3.95 -12.49 -17.03
N ALA A 99 -4.22 -11.33 -16.43
CA ALA A 99 -4.83 -10.19 -17.09
C ALA A 99 -3.86 -9.38 -17.99
N GLY A 100 -2.58 -9.79 -18.07
CA GLY A 100 -1.54 -9.20 -18.90
C GLY A 100 -0.71 -8.10 -18.25
N ALA A 101 -0.76 -7.95 -16.94
CA ALA A 101 0.17 -7.07 -16.22
C ALA A 101 1.53 -7.75 -16.06
N THR A 102 2.62 -7.01 -16.34
CA THR A 102 4.01 -7.49 -16.18
C THR A 102 4.86 -6.55 -15.33
N LEU A 103 4.26 -5.44 -14.84
CA LEU A 103 4.96 -4.49 -13.98
C LEU A 103 5.22 -5.11 -12.61
N PRO A 104 6.31 -4.68 -11.92
CA PRO A 104 6.61 -5.14 -10.57
C PRO A 104 5.63 -4.56 -9.53
N PHE A 105 5.53 -5.26 -8.40
CA PHE A 105 4.67 -4.89 -7.29
C PHE A 105 5.50 -4.55 -6.04
N VAL A 106 5.08 -3.52 -5.32
CA VAL A 106 5.49 -3.25 -3.94
C VAL A 106 4.28 -3.54 -3.06
N ALA A 107 4.41 -4.49 -2.14
CA ALA A 107 3.30 -4.90 -1.29
C ALA A 107 3.24 -4.09 0.02
N GLY A 108 2.03 -3.72 0.44
CA GLY A 108 1.81 -3.04 1.71
C GLY A 108 1.93 -4.01 2.89
N VAL A 109 2.66 -3.60 3.92
CA VAL A 109 2.72 -4.27 5.23
C VAL A 109 2.07 -3.34 6.25
N ALA A 110 1.11 -3.84 6.99
CA ALA A 110 0.46 -3.08 8.05
C ALA A 110 1.33 -3.09 9.32
N VAL A 111 1.75 -1.90 9.78
CA VAL A 111 2.56 -1.76 10.99
C VAL A 111 1.71 -1.19 12.12
N TYR A 112 1.49 -1.98 13.15
CA TYR A 112 0.77 -1.58 14.37
C TYR A 112 1.45 -2.22 15.60
N THR A 113 1.53 -1.45 16.67
CA THR A 113 2.22 -1.84 17.91
C THR A 113 1.43 -1.44 19.16
N ASP A 114 0.27 -0.86 18.97
CA ASP A 114 -0.67 -0.45 20.01
C ASP A 114 -2.09 -0.38 19.45
N GLU A 115 -3.07 -0.28 20.34
CA GLU A 115 -4.48 -0.25 19.97
C GLU A 115 -4.81 0.89 18.99
N ARG A 116 -4.26 2.09 19.23
CA ARG A 116 -4.51 3.25 18.37
C ARG A 116 -4.05 3.00 16.94
N SER A 117 -2.83 2.49 16.75
CA SER A 117 -2.28 2.19 15.42
C SER A 117 -3.07 1.09 14.71
N ALA A 118 -3.49 0.05 15.44
CA ALA A 118 -4.31 -1.02 14.88
C ALA A 118 -5.70 -0.52 14.45
N ARG A 119 -6.42 0.22 15.33
CA ARG A 119 -7.77 0.73 15.03
C ARG A 119 -7.79 1.71 13.86
N VAL A 120 -6.78 2.56 13.72
CA VAL A 120 -6.66 3.46 12.55
C VAL A 120 -6.56 2.67 11.26
N LEU A 121 -5.75 1.60 11.21
CA LEU A 121 -5.62 0.77 10.03
C LEU A 121 -6.90 -0.02 9.73
N GLN A 122 -7.55 -0.60 10.74
CA GLN A 122 -8.83 -1.31 10.57
C GLN A 122 -9.97 -0.40 10.08
N ALA A 123 -9.93 0.89 10.42
CA ALA A 123 -10.95 1.86 10.00
C ALA A 123 -10.76 2.35 8.56
N PHE A 124 -9.66 2.03 7.90
CA PHE A 124 -9.39 2.49 6.53
C PHE A 124 -10.26 1.73 5.51
N PRO A 125 -11.06 2.43 4.68
CA PRO A 125 -11.93 1.79 3.72
C PRO A 125 -11.15 0.96 2.68
N GLY A 126 -11.56 -0.28 2.47
CA GLY A 126 -10.96 -1.16 1.46
C GLY A 126 -9.61 -1.75 1.84
N LEU A 127 -9.18 -1.55 3.09
CA LEU A 127 -8.04 -2.25 3.69
C LEU A 127 -8.55 -3.32 4.64
N HIS A 128 -7.91 -4.46 4.62
CA HIS A 128 -8.30 -5.59 5.47
C HIS A 128 -7.10 -6.05 6.30
N LEU A 129 -7.30 -6.18 7.60
CA LEU A 129 -6.40 -6.84 8.53
C LEU A 129 -7.06 -8.11 9.03
N ASP A 130 -6.25 -9.08 9.38
CA ASP A 130 -6.71 -10.26 10.13
C ASP A 130 -6.93 -9.85 11.59
N ASP A 131 -8.18 -9.83 12.04
CA ASP A 131 -8.53 -9.41 13.40
C ASP A 131 -7.88 -10.31 14.46
N ALA A 132 -7.72 -11.62 14.21
CA ALA A 132 -7.08 -12.53 15.15
C ALA A 132 -5.58 -12.21 15.28
N ALA A 133 -4.90 -11.87 14.19
CA ALA A 133 -3.51 -11.44 14.21
C ALA A 133 -3.35 -10.10 14.94
N VAL A 134 -4.26 -9.16 14.75
CA VAL A 134 -4.28 -7.88 15.48
C VAL A 134 -4.41 -8.12 16.98
N GLU A 135 -5.39 -8.90 17.40
CA GLU A 135 -5.61 -9.18 18.84
C GLU A 135 -4.43 -9.94 19.46
N ALA A 136 -3.79 -10.85 18.72
CA ALA A 136 -2.60 -11.55 19.20
C ALA A 136 -1.43 -10.61 19.48
N VAL A 137 -1.20 -9.63 18.62
CA VAL A 137 -0.17 -8.59 18.81
C VAL A 137 -0.51 -7.71 20.03
N LEU A 138 -1.77 -7.25 20.12
CA LEU A 138 -2.20 -6.36 21.19
C LEU A 138 -2.21 -7.03 22.58
N ALA A 139 -2.48 -8.33 22.64
CA ALA A 139 -2.48 -9.11 23.88
C ALA A 139 -1.09 -9.60 24.32
N ALA A 140 -0.05 -9.39 23.51
CA ALA A 140 1.30 -9.83 23.85
C ALA A 140 1.86 -9.05 25.06
N PRO A 141 2.75 -9.66 25.86
CA PRO A 141 3.41 -8.97 26.99
C PRO A 141 4.20 -7.73 26.54
N ASP A 142 4.73 -7.72 25.34
CA ASP A 142 5.35 -6.57 24.66
C ASP A 142 4.74 -6.41 23.25
N PRO A 143 3.68 -5.61 23.12
CA PRO A 143 3.02 -5.40 21.83
C PRO A 143 3.92 -4.75 20.77
N VAL A 144 4.94 -3.97 21.19
CA VAL A 144 5.89 -3.36 20.25
C VAL A 144 6.76 -4.42 19.61
N ALA A 145 7.37 -5.27 20.43
CA ALA A 145 8.20 -6.38 19.94
C ALA A 145 7.36 -7.36 19.09
N ALA A 146 6.14 -7.67 19.52
CA ALA A 146 5.23 -8.55 18.78
C ALA A 146 4.83 -7.96 17.42
N GLY A 147 4.49 -6.66 17.37
CA GLY A 147 4.14 -5.97 16.12
C GLY A 147 5.32 -5.87 15.15
N VAL A 148 6.54 -5.63 15.65
CA VAL A 148 7.77 -5.68 14.84
C VAL A 148 7.97 -7.08 14.26
N ALA A 149 7.88 -8.12 15.07
CA ALA A 149 8.05 -9.50 14.63
C ALA A 149 7.01 -9.91 13.57
N ALA A 150 5.75 -9.59 13.80
CA ALA A 150 4.66 -9.86 12.85
C ALA A 150 4.88 -9.15 11.51
N ALA A 151 5.27 -7.87 11.54
CA ALA A 151 5.52 -7.11 10.32
C ALA A 151 6.75 -7.63 9.55
N VAL A 152 7.79 -8.08 10.23
CA VAL A 152 8.97 -8.71 9.60
C VAL A 152 8.59 -10.04 8.94
N GLU A 153 7.81 -10.87 9.62
CA GLU A 153 7.33 -12.15 9.08
C GLU A 153 6.47 -11.92 7.82
N GLU A 154 5.49 -11.01 7.90
CA GLU A 154 4.65 -10.63 6.76
C GLU A 154 5.49 -10.10 5.59
N ALA A 155 6.43 -9.19 5.85
CA ALA A 155 7.30 -8.62 4.82
C ALA A 155 8.11 -9.71 4.09
N ARG A 156 8.66 -10.67 4.82
CA ARG A 156 9.41 -11.80 4.24
C ARG A 156 8.51 -12.70 3.39
N ALA A 157 7.32 -13.00 3.88
CA ALA A 157 6.34 -13.79 3.13
C ALA A 157 5.92 -13.09 1.84
N LEU A 158 5.72 -11.77 1.87
CA LEU A 158 5.40 -10.96 0.69
C LEU A 158 6.55 -10.91 -0.32
N LEU A 159 7.79 -10.72 0.13
CA LEU A 159 8.97 -10.70 -0.73
C LEU A 159 9.27 -12.05 -1.40
N ALA A 160 8.76 -13.16 -0.85
CA ALA A 160 8.85 -14.48 -1.47
C ALA A 160 7.86 -14.67 -2.64
N ILE A 161 6.91 -13.76 -2.86
CA ILE A 161 5.91 -13.86 -3.93
C ILE A 161 6.56 -13.41 -5.26
N PRO A 162 6.56 -14.24 -6.31
CA PRO A 162 7.06 -13.84 -7.63
C PRO A 162 6.36 -12.58 -8.15
N GLY A 163 7.15 -11.57 -8.56
CA GLY A 163 6.64 -10.28 -9.03
C GLY A 163 6.57 -9.20 -7.95
N VAL A 164 6.66 -9.55 -6.66
CA VAL A 164 6.83 -8.58 -5.56
C VAL A 164 8.32 -8.25 -5.43
N VAL A 165 8.67 -6.99 -5.63
CA VAL A 165 10.07 -6.51 -5.63
C VAL A 165 10.42 -5.68 -4.39
N GLY A 166 9.45 -5.43 -3.52
CA GLY A 166 9.65 -4.64 -2.31
C GLY A 166 8.40 -4.59 -1.45
N VAL A 167 8.56 -4.04 -0.26
CA VAL A 167 7.45 -3.80 0.67
C VAL A 167 7.35 -2.33 1.07
N ASN A 168 6.14 -1.87 1.33
CA ASN A 168 5.83 -0.56 1.87
C ASN A 168 5.29 -0.69 3.28
N LEU A 169 6.05 -0.23 4.27
CA LEU A 169 5.63 -0.25 5.67
C LEU A 169 4.63 0.89 5.93
N SER A 170 3.35 0.57 6.02
CA SER A 170 2.26 1.51 6.22
C SER A 170 1.78 1.56 7.69
N GLY A 171 1.00 2.61 8.02
CA GLY A 171 0.56 2.84 9.39
C GLY A 171 1.62 3.56 10.24
N LEU A 172 1.21 4.47 11.10
CA LEU A 172 2.12 5.20 12.04
C LEU A 172 1.36 5.90 13.16
N ALA A 173 0.07 5.76 13.22
CA ALA A 173 -0.77 6.47 14.19
C ALA A 173 -0.61 5.93 15.62
N SER A 174 0.62 5.58 16.03
CA SER A 174 0.94 5.08 17.37
C SER A 174 0.56 6.09 18.45
N GLY A 175 0.06 5.60 19.57
CA GLY A 175 -0.16 6.38 20.80
C GLY A 175 1.13 6.98 21.36
N ARG A 176 2.30 6.46 20.98
CA ARG A 176 3.64 6.91 21.38
C ARG A 176 4.19 8.05 20.51
N GLY A 177 3.48 8.48 19.48
CA GLY A 177 3.86 9.56 18.58
C GLY A 177 4.61 9.12 17.32
N GLU A 178 4.82 10.08 16.42
CA GLU A 178 5.36 9.82 15.07
C GLU A 178 6.81 9.33 15.06
N VAL A 179 7.64 9.87 15.99
CA VAL A 179 9.06 9.46 16.09
C VAL A 179 9.17 8.00 16.46
N ALA A 180 8.43 7.55 17.49
CA ALA A 180 8.40 6.15 17.89
C ALA A 180 7.89 5.24 16.76
N GLY A 181 6.90 5.70 16.00
CA GLY A 181 6.44 4.99 14.80
C GLY A 181 7.51 4.87 13.70
N ALA A 182 8.30 5.91 13.49
CA ALA A 182 9.42 5.89 12.54
C ALA A 182 10.54 4.94 12.99
N GLU A 183 10.88 4.92 14.27
CA GLU A 183 11.86 4.00 14.87
C GLU A 183 11.44 2.54 14.70
N VAL A 184 10.16 2.23 14.93
CA VAL A 184 9.59 0.88 14.70
C VAL A 184 9.75 0.48 13.23
N LYS A 185 9.43 1.34 12.29
CA LYS A 185 9.61 1.04 10.86
C LYS A 185 11.08 0.87 10.48
N ALA A 186 11.97 1.66 11.03
CA ALA A 186 13.40 1.52 10.81
C ALA A 186 13.89 0.14 11.30
N ALA A 187 13.49 -0.27 12.49
CA ALA A 187 13.83 -1.58 13.04
C ALA A 187 13.32 -2.73 12.14
N ILE A 188 12.06 -2.68 11.69
CA ILE A 188 11.48 -3.66 10.76
C ILE A 188 12.31 -3.70 9.46
N ALA A 189 12.63 -2.55 8.87
CA ALA A 189 13.37 -2.47 7.63
C ALA A 189 14.80 -3.03 7.76
N GLU A 190 15.46 -2.86 8.91
CA GLU A 190 16.76 -3.47 9.19
C GLU A 190 16.66 -4.99 9.28
N GLU A 191 15.68 -5.52 10.02
CA GLU A 191 15.49 -6.96 10.16
C GLU A 191 15.15 -7.66 8.84
N VAL A 192 14.33 -7.03 8.00
CA VAL A 192 13.99 -7.54 6.67
C VAL A 192 15.24 -7.59 5.78
N ARG A 193 16.09 -6.55 5.81
CA ARG A 193 17.33 -6.49 5.00
C ARG A 193 18.42 -7.46 5.44
N ARG A 194 18.51 -7.78 6.74
CA ARG A 194 19.52 -8.73 7.24
C ARG A 194 19.30 -10.16 6.79
N ALA A 195 18.10 -10.50 6.35
CA ALA A 195 17.71 -11.87 5.99
C ALA A 195 17.66 -12.13 4.48
N GLY A 196 17.88 -11.12 3.65
CA GLY A 196 17.98 -11.19 2.18
C GLY A 196 19.42 -11.05 1.74
#